data_2208f3f50a3431fa5c315c7c1854656c
#
_entry.id   2208f3f50a3431fa5c315c7c1854656c
#
_cell.length_a   1.000
_cell.length_b   1.000
_cell.length_c   1.000
_cell.angle_alpha   90.00
_cell.angle_beta   90.00
_cell.angle_gamma   90.00
#
_symmetry.space_group_name_H-M   'P 1'
#
loop_
_entity.id
_entity.type
_entity.pdbx_description
1 polymer ?
#
loop_
_entity_poly.entity_id
_entity_poly.type
_entity_poly.pdbx_seq_one_letter_code
_entity_poly.pdbx_strand_id
1 'polypeptide(L)'
;MNTTAKQPILSIKGLQVAYGGIQAVKGVDMDVYEGELVTLIGANGAGKTTTLKAITGILPYKSGDVIYQGKSIKGAKAWDLVAQGLVMVPEGRGVFARMTIVENLQMGAYLFNDKTLYDKGVDYAFETFPRLKERANQLAGTLSGGEQQMLAMARALMSQPKLLILDEPSMGLSPVLTEVIFKVIDKVSKEGITVVLVEQNANLALQAADRGYVMDSGNMI
;
A
#
# COMPACT_ATOMS: atom_id res chain seq x y z
N MET A 1 -34.69 -1.14 13.04
CA MET A 1 -33.24 -1.11 13.25
C MET A 1 -32.62 -0.47 12.01
N ASN A 2 -32.22 0.81 12.09
CA ASN A 2 -31.53 1.47 10.98
C ASN A 2 -30.11 0.92 10.92
N THR A 3 -29.85 -0.04 10.05
CA THR A 3 -28.51 -0.37 9.61
C THR A 3 -28.02 0.80 8.75
N THR A 4 -27.36 1.76 9.37
CA THR A 4 -26.54 2.74 8.62
C THR A 4 -25.57 1.95 7.77
N ALA A 5 -25.74 1.97 6.45
CA ALA A 5 -24.83 1.30 5.53
C ALA A 5 -23.41 1.81 5.81
N LYS A 6 -22.48 0.89 6.12
CA LYS A 6 -21.07 1.22 6.40
C LYS A 6 -20.51 1.97 5.19
N GLN A 7 -20.04 3.19 5.36
CA GLN A 7 -19.45 3.95 4.26
C GLN A 7 -18.02 3.43 3.98
N PRO A 8 -17.62 3.30 2.70
CA PRO A 8 -16.27 2.89 2.37
C PRO A 8 -15.25 3.97 2.78
N ILE A 9 -14.09 3.54 3.28
CA ILE A 9 -12.96 4.43 3.52
C ILE A 9 -12.35 4.92 2.20
N LEU A 10 -12.38 4.07 1.16
CA LEU A 10 -11.99 4.39 -0.21
C LEU A 10 -13.09 3.95 -1.16
N SER A 11 -13.52 4.85 -2.03
CA SER A 11 -14.49 4.56 -3.09
C SER A 11 -13.98 5.12 -4.42
N ILE A 12 -13.91 4.27 -5.42
CA ILE A 12 -13.51 4.61 -6.79
C ILE A 12 -14.74 4.49 -7.67
N LYS A 13 -15.04 5.52 -8.44
CA LYS A 13 -16.22 5.56 -9.31
C LYS A 13 -15.84 5.96 -10.73
N GLY A 14 -16.01 5.04 -11.67
CA GLY A 14 -15.78 5.26 -13.10
C GLY A 14 -14.37 5.74 -13.43
N LEU A 15 -13.35 5.31 -12.70
CA LEU A 15 -11.98 5.80 -12.84
C LEU A 15 -11.41 5.48 -14.21
N GLN A 16 -10.97 6.52 -14.94
CA GLN A 16 -10.29 6.38 -16.23
C GLN A 16 -8.92 7.03 -16.20
N VAL A 17 -7.91 6.27 -16.60
CA VAL A 17 -6.53 6.74 -16.67
C VAL A 17 -5.95 6.43 -18.04
N ALA A 18 -5.26 7.41 -18.65
CA ALA A 18 -4.63 7.26 -19.94
C ALA A 18 -3.21 7.82 -19.94
N TYR A 19 -2.33 7.16 -20.69
CA TYR A 19 -1.00 7.62 -21.02
C TYR A 19 -0.99 8.03 -22.50
N GLY A 20 -0.96 9.33 -22.75
CA GLY A 20 -1.13 9.82 -24.12
C GLY A 20 -2.47 9.35 -24.71
N GLY A 21 -2.41 8.60 -25.82
CA GLY A 21 -3.60 8.03 -26.48
C GLY A 21 -4.06 6.67 -25.95
N ILE A 22 -3.30 6.03 -25.06
CA ILE A 22 -3.57 4.67 -24.58
C ILE A 22 -4.33 4.72 -23.26
N GLN A 23 -5.54 4.19 -23.22
CA GLN A 23 -6.36 4.09 -22.02
C GLN A 23 -5.97 2.83 -21.22
N ALA A 24 -5.29 3.04 -20.09
CA ALA A 24 -4.79 1.98 -19.23
C ALA A 24 -5.83 1.52 -18.18
N VAL A 25 -6.75 2.42 -17.79
CA VAL A 25 -7.88 2.12 -16.88
C VAL A 25 -9.15 2.70 -17.53
N LYS A 26 -10.22 1.87 -17.62
CA LYS A 26 -11.35 2.10 -18.53
C LYS A 26 -12.70 2.23 -17.84
N GLY A 27 -12.75 2.89 -16.69
CA GLY A 27 -14.01 3.08 -15.93
C GLY A 27 -14.16 2.07 -14.80
N VAL A 28 -13.15 2.01 -13.94
CA VAL A 28 -13.09 1.07 -12.83
C VAL A 28 -13.87 1.59 -11.62
N ASP A 29 -14.64 0.68 -11.01
CA ASP A 29 -15.34 0.90 -9.74
C ASP A 29 -14.77 -0.03 -8.66
N MET A 30 -14.49 0.50 -7.47
CA MET A 30 -14.00 -0.28 -6.33
C MET A 30 -14.34 0.42 -5.02
N ASP A 31 -14.85 -0.32 -4.05
CA ASP A 31 -15.08 0.17 -2.70
C ASP A 31 -14.23 -0.64 -1.71
N VAL A 32 -13.63 0.03 -0.72
CA VAL A 32 -12.87 -0.60 0.38
C VAL A 32 -13.42 -0.07 1.68
N TYR A 33 -13.75 -0.95 2.62
CA TYR A 33 -14.30 -0.55 3.92
C TYR A 33 -13.21 -0.61 5.00
N GLU A 34 -13.40 0.19 6.03
CA GLU A 34 -12.44 0.29 7.13
C GLU A 34 -12.22 -1.08 7.81
N GLY A 35 -10.95 -1.46 7.97
CA GLY A 35 -10.52 -2.73 8.53
C GLY A 35 -10.57 -3.92 7.57
N GLU A 36 -10.94 -3.74 6.28
CA GLU A 36 -10.86 -4.80 5.29
C GLU A 36 -9.44 -4.97 4.72
N LEU A 37 -9.10 -6.20 4.39
CA LEU A 37 -8.04 -6.53 3.45
C LEU A 37 -8.68 -6.87 2.11
N VAL A 38 -8.55 -5.95 1.15
CA VAL A 38 -9.07 -6.11 -0.21
C VAL A 38 -7.92 -6.38 -1.17
N THR A 39 -8.06 -7.37 -2.04
CA THR A 39 -7.07 -7.62 -3.09
C THR A 39 -7.55 -7.20 -4.47
N LEU A 40 -6.61 -6.68 -5.28
CA LEU A 40 -6.80 -6.42 -6.70
C LEU A 40 -5.84 -7.33 -7.48
N ILE A 41 -6.39 -8.33 -8.15
CA ILE A 41 -5.64 -9.31 -8.94
C ILE A 41 -5.82 -9.07 -10.44
N GLY A 42 -4.86 -9.51 -11.22
CA GLY A 42 -4.88 -9.41 -12.67
C GLY A 42 -3.51 -9.61 -13.29
N ALA A 43 -3.48 -9.89 -14.58
CA ALA A 43 -2.23 -10.08 -15.33
C ALA A 43 -1.36 -8.81 -15.35
N ASN A 44 -0.09 -8.97 -15.75
CA ASN A 44 0.77 -7.81 -16.00
C ASN A 44 0.20 -6.97 -17.15
N GLY A 45 0.18 -5.65 -16.95
CA GLY A 45 -0.45 -4.74 -17.90
C GLY A 45 -1.96 -4.59 -17.75
N ALA A 46 -2.63 -5.28 -16.82
CA ALA A 46 -4.08 -5.15 -16.59
C ALA A 46 -4.51 -3.75 -16.10
N GLY A 47 -3.58 -2.92 -15.62
CA GLY A 47 -3.85 -1.57 -15.13
C GLY A 47 -3.79 -1.42 -13.61
N LYS A 48 -3.42 -2.46 -12.85
CA LYS A 48 -3.36 -2.48 -11.37
C LYS A 48 -2.53 -1.34 -10.80
N THR A 49 -1.23 -1.31 -11.09
CA THR A 49 -0.31 -0.24 -10.62
C THR A 49 -0.75 1.16 -11.09
N THR A 50 -1.33 1.26 -12.29
CA THR A 50 -1.88 2.53 -12.81
C THR A 50 -3.05 3.01 -11.94
N THR A 51 -3.94 2.11 -11.56
CA THR A 51 -5.05 2.39 -10.63
C THR A 51 -4.51 2.85 -9.27
N LEU A 52 -3.51 2.16 -8.71
CA LEU A 52 -2.90 2.56 -7.44
C LEU A 52 -2.24 3.94 -7.50
N LYS A 53 -1.51 4.24 -8.59
CA LYS A 53 -0.90 5.55 -8.77
C LYS A 53 -1.92 6.69 -8.89
N ALA A 54 -3.10 6.40 -9.45
CA ALA A 54 -4.19 7.37 -9.50
C ALA A 54 -4.82 7.59 -8.11
N ILE A 55 -5.07 6.53 -7.35
CA ILE A 55 -5.60 6.58 -5.98
C ILE A 55 -4.66 7.37 -5.05
N THR A 56 -3.36 7.23 -5.24
CA THR A 56 -2.34 7.86 -4.38
C THR A 56 -1.93 9.27 -4.83
N GLY A 57 -2.60 9.85 -5.83
CA GLY A 57 -2.30 11.19 -6.32
C GLY A 57 -0.95 11.33 -7.06
N ILE A 58 -0.28 10.20 -7.36
CA ILE A 58 0.98 10.17 -8.12
C ILE A 58 0.70 10.40 -9.61
N LEU A 59 -0.43 9.89 -10.10
CA LEU A 59 -0.83 9.98 -11.50
C LEU A 59 -2.19 10.67 -11.62
N PRO A 60 -2.32 11.74 -12.42
CA PRO A 60 -3.61 12.34 -12.68
C PRO A 60 -4.51 11.39 -13.50
N TYR A 61 -5.82 11.43 -13.28
CA TYR A 61 -6.79 10.65 -14.01
C TYR A 61 -7.72 11.54 -14.85
N LYS A 62 -8.20 10.98 -15.96
CA LYS A 62 -8.97 11.71 -16.98
C LYS A 62 -10.40 11.97 -16.53
N SER A 63 -11.07 10.95 -16.03
CA SER A 63 -12.46 11.01 -15.59
C SER A 63 -12.73 10.04 -14.44
N GLY A 64 -13.90 10.09 -13.89
CA GLY A 64 -14.28 9.40 -12.68
C GLY A 64 -13.91 10.19 -11.44
N ASP A 65 -14.06 9.56 -10.29
CA ASP A 65 -13.70 10.14 -9.00
C ASP A 65 -13.12 9.09 -8.06
N VAL A 66 -12.23 9.54 -7.19
CA VAL A 66 -11.69 8.76 -6.08
C VAL A 66 -12.04 9.50 -4.80
N ILE A 67 -12.79 8.84 -3.93
CA ILE A 67 -13.29 9.38 -2.67
C ILE A 67 -12.55 8.65 -1.53
N TYR A 68 -11.84 9.41 -0.72
CA TYR A 68 -11.15 8.90 0.47
C TYR A 68 -11.70 9.59 1.72
N GLN A 69 -12.10 8.80 2.73
CA GLN A 69 -12.73 9.29 3.95
C GLN A 69 -13.90 10.25 3.65
N GLY A 70 -14.75 9.90 2.67
CA GLY A 70 -15.91 10.66 2.27
C GLY A 70 -15.65 11.94 1.47
N LYS A 71 -14.41 12.22 1.08
CA LYS A 71 -14.02 13.41 0.30
C LYS A 71 -13.35 13.01 -1.00
N SER A 72 -13.70 13.68 -2.11
CA SER A 72 -12.97 13.54 -3.37
C SER A 72 -11.52 14.00 -3.20
N ILE A 73 -10.60 13.17 -3.66
CA ILE A 73 -9.16 13.47 -3.67
C ILE A 73 -8.65 13.88 -5.04
N LYS A 74 -9.55 14.26 -5.94
CA LYS A 74 -9.17 14.71 -7.28
C LYS A 74 -8.24 15.92 -7.22
N GLY A 75 -7.03 15.78 -7.77
CA GLY A 75 -6.03 16.83 -7.75
C GLY A 75 -5.25 16.98 -6.44
N ALA A 76 -5.54 16.15 -5.43
CA ALA A 76 -4.75 16.10 -4.21
C ALA A 76 -3.31 15.66 -4.52
N LYS A 77 -2.37 16.16 -3.74
CA LYS A 77 -0.96 15.78 -3.86
C LYS A 77 -0.68 14.55 -3.01
N ALA A 78 0.22 13.69 -3.48
CA ALA A 78 0.56 12.44 -2.79
C ALA A 78 0.97 12.65 -1.32
N TRP A 79 1.74 13.70 -1.03
CA TRP A 79 2.16 14.00 0.34
C TRP A 79 1.01 14.45 1.26
N ASP A 80 -0.02 15.12 0.71
CA ASP A 80 -1.23 15.50 1.47
C ASP A 80 -2.06 14.26 1.82
N LEU A 81 -2.08 13.25 0.94
CA LEU A 81 -2.75 11.98 1.17
C LEU A 81 -2.03 11.13 2.22
N VAL A 82 -0.69 11.11 2.19
CA VAL A 82 0.11 10.47 3.26
C VAL A 82 -0.20 11.10 4.62
N ALA A 83 -0.31 12.42 4.70
CA ALA A 83 -0.69 13.12 5.93
C ALA A 83 -2.09 12.75 6.42
N GLN A 84 -2.99 12.30 5.54
CA GLN A 84 -4.32 11.81 5.86
C GLN A 84 -4.35 10.30 6.20
N GLY A 85 -3.22 9.61 6.09
CA GLY A 85 -3.07 8.20 6.39
C GLY A 85 -3.27 7.25 5.19
N LEU A 86 -3.25 7.76 3.94
CA LEU A 86 -3.24 6.95 2.74
C LEU A 86 -1.79 6.74 2.28
N VAL A 87 -1.27 5.54 2.46
CA VAL A 87 0.16 5.23 2.28
C VAL A 87 0.32 4.08 1.30
N MET A 88 1.32 4.19 0.42
CA MET A 88 1.61 3.15 -0.57
C MET A 88 3.06 2.65 -0.45
N VAL A 89 3.22 1.34 -0.47
CA VAL A 89 4.48 0.66 -0.76
C VAL A 89 4.47 0.29 -2.24
N PRO A 90 5.27 0.96 -3.08
CA PRO A 90 5.27 0.72 -4.50
C PRO A 90 6.03 -0.57 -4.85
N GLU A 91 5.76 -1.09 -6.03
CA GLU A 91 6.62 -2.08 -6.69
C GLU A 91 8.08 -1.58 -6.72
N GLY A 92 9.04 -2.47 -6.56
CA GLY A 92 10.47 -2.13 -6.57
C GLY A 92 10.99 -1.55 -5.25
N ARG A 93 10.22 -1.67 -4.15
CA ARG A 93 10.62 -1.40 -2.75
C ARG A 93 10.83 0.07 -2.42
N GLY A 94 11.49 0.84 -3.27
CA GLY A 94 11.71 2.29 -3.12
C GLY A 94 12.48 2.70 -1.84
N VAL A 95 13.40 1.86 -1.35
CA VAL A 95 14.24 2.21 -0.19
C VAL A 95 15.31 3.22 -0.56
N PHE A 96 15.70 4.06 0.39
CA PHE A 96 16.79 5.00 0.23
C PHE A 96 18.12 4.25 0.46
N ALA A 97 18.73 3.77 -0.62
CA ALA A 97 19.87 2.84 -0.59
C ALA A 97 21.10 3.38 0.15
N ARG A 98 21.31 4.70 0.15
CA ARG A 98 22.43 5.38 0.81
C ARG A 98 22.16 5.77 2.26
N MET A 99 20.99 5.51 2.76
CA MET A 99 20.58 5.71 4.15
C MET A 99 20.63 4.38 4.89
N THR A 100 20.85 4.43 6.19
CA THR A 100 20.72 3.30 7.10
C THR A 100 19.26 2.86 7.23
N ILE A 101 19.02 1.71 7.86
CA ILE A 101 17.67 1.24 8.18
C ILE A 101 16.95 2.27 9.06
N VAL A 102 17.59 2.75 10.14
CA VAL A 102 16.99 3.75 11.04
C VAL A 102 16.64 5.05 10.30
N GLU A 103 17.53 5.55 9.46
CA GLU A 103 17.27 6.76 8.66
C GLU A 103 16.11 6.55 7.67
N ASN A 104 16.00 5.35 7.05
CA ASN A 104 14.83 5.01 6.23
C ASN A 104 13.53 5.02 7.06
N LEU A 105 13.53 4.47 8.27
CA LEU A 105 12.37 4.51 9.16
C LEU A 105 12.03 5.95 9.55
N GLN A 106 13.03 6.78 9.84
CA GLN A 106 12.84 8.19 10.15
C GLN A 106 12.14 8.95 9.02
N MET A 107 12.48 8.64 7.76
CA MET A 107 11.78 9.21 6.60
C MET A 107 10.29 8.83 6.55
N GLY A 108 9.91 7.64 7.02
CA GLY A 108 8.51 7.23 7.14
C GLY A 108 7.72 8.03 8.19
N ALA A 109 8.40 8.52 9.21
CA ALA A 109 7.83 9.34 10.28
C ALA A 109 7.97 10.86 10.05
N TYR A 110 8.39 11.28 8.85
CA TYR A 110 8.73 12.69 8.54
C TYR A 110 7.60 13.69 8.87
N LEU A 111 6.35 13.23 8.84
CA LEU A 111 5.18 14.07 9.15
C LEU A 111 4.93 14.26 10.66
N PHE A 112 5.59 13.50 11.51
CA PHE A 112 5.41 13.58 12.95
C PHE A 112 6.53 14.37 13.61
N ASN A 113 6.16 15.41 14.36
CA ASN A 113 7.09 16.17 15.20
C ASN A 113 7.17 15.63 16.63
N ASP A 114 6.40 14.57 16.93
CA ASP A 114 6.34 13.96 18.27
C ASP A 114 7.34 12.80 18.36
N LYS A 115 8.37 13.01 19.19
CA LYS A 115 9.41 12.00 19.45
C LYS A 115 8.83 10.71 20.02
N THR A 116 7.79 10.79 20.86
CA THR A 116 7.16 9.61 21.47
C THR A 116 6.47 8.74 20.40
N LEU A 117 5.82 9.36 19.43
CA LEU A 117 5.21 8.64 18.29
C LEU A 117 6.29 8.01 17.41
N TYR A 118 7.39 8.71 17.19
CA TYR A 118 8.52 8.16 16.45
C TYR A 118 9.12 6.94 17.15
N ASP A 119 9.44 7.05 18.45
CA ASP A 119 10.05 5.95 19.21
C ASP A 119 9.13 4.71 19.21
N LYS A 120 7.82 4.89 19.45
CA LYS A 120 6.82 3.80 19.35
C LYS A 120 6.76 3.18 17.95
N GLY A 121 6.85 3.99 16.90
CA GLY A 121 6.87 3.51 15.54
C GLY A 121 8.10 2.66 15.24
N VAL A 122 9.28 3.07 15.71
CA VAL A 122 10.53 2.30 15.57
C VAL A 122 10.44 0.97 16.34
N ASP A 123 9.93 0.99 17.55
CA ASP A 123 9.75 -0.23 18.36
C ASP A 123 8.81 -1.20 17.65
N TYR A 124 7.66 -0.72 17.16
CA TYR A 124 6.71 -1.51 16.40
C TYR A 124 7.32 -2.08 15.10
N ALA A 125 8.10 -1.27 14.35
CA ALA A 125 8.78 -1.70 13.15
C ALA A 125 9.79 -2.82 13.44
N PHE A 126 10.56 -2.71 14.52
CA PHE A 126 11.55 -3.70 14.93
C PHE A 126 10.93 -4.95 15.55
N GLU A 127 9.79 -4.84 16.22
CA GLU A 127 9.00 -5.99 16.68
C GLU A 127 8.43 -6.76 15.49
N THR A 128 7.91 -6.04 14.50
CA THR A 128 7.32 -6.64 13.30
C THR A 128 8.37 -7.25 12.38
N PHE A 129 9.56 -6.64 12.30
CA PHE A 129 10.68 -7.09 11.46
C PHE A 129 11.98 -7.19 12.27
N PRO A 130 12.18 -8.23 13.10
CA PRO A 130 13.35 -8.35 13.99
C PRO A 130 14.68 -8.30 13.24
N ARG A 131 14.74 -8.81 12.01
CA ARG A 131 15.93 -8.76 11.16
C ARG A 131 16.42 -7.34 10.87
N LEU A 132 15.52 -6.37 10.79
CA LEU A 132 15.88 -4.96 10.61
C LEU A 132 16.52 -4.38 11.87
N LYS A 133 16.07 -4.81 13.06
CA LYS A 133 16.66 -4.41 14.34
C LYS A 133 18.12 -4.83 14.48
N GLU A 134 18.42 -6.09 14.10
CA GLU A 134 19.79 -6.65 14.12
C GLU A 134 20.78 -5.84 13.27
N ARG A 135 20.27 -5.11 12.27
CA ARG A 135 21.04 -4.39 11.25
C ARG A 135 20.72 -2.90 11.18
N ALA A 136 20.18 -2.33 12.24
CA ALA A 136 19.60 -0.98 12.30
C ALA A 136 20.49 0.12 11.67
N ASN A 137 21.80 0.02 11.84
CA ASN A 137 22.79 0.98 11.33
C ASN A 137 23.39 0.56 9.95
N GLN A 138 22.92 -0.53 9.36
CA GLN A 138 23.39 -0.97 8.04
C GLN A 138 22.74 -0.13 6.93
N LEU A 139 23.50 0.16 5.86
CA LEU A 139 22.97 0.86 4.68
C LEU A 139 21.93 -0.02 3.97
N ALA A 140 20.76 0.56 3.66
CA ALA A 140 19.65 -0.15 3.05
C ALA A 140 19.99 -0.76 1.68
N GLY A 141 20.90 -0.16 0.93
CA GLY A 141 21.36 -0.69 -0.35
C GLY A 141 22.14 -1.98 -0.27
N THR A 142 22.65 -2.36 0.91
CA THR A 142 23.41 -3.61 1.14
C THR A 142 22.54 -4.76 1.63
N LEU A 143 21.27 -4.51 1.87
CA LEU A 143 20.28 -5.52 2.28
C LEU A 143 19.89 -6.42 1.11
N SER A 144 19.53 -7.66 1.42
CA SER A 144 18.88 -8.54 0.45
C SER A 144 17.55 -7.97 -0.03
N GLY A 145 17.06 -8.44 -1.17
CA GLY A 145 15.80 -7.96 -1.72
C GLY A 145 14.62 -8.13 -0.77
N GLY A 146 14.56 -9.20 -0.01
CA GLY A 146 13.50 -9.40 0.97
C GLY A 146 13.63 -8.49 2.19
N GLU A 147 14.83 -8.21 2.66
CA GLU A 147 15.07 -7.27 3.75
C GLU A 147 14.74 -5.83 3.31
N GLN A 148 15.01 -5.47 2.04
CA GLN A 148 14.59 -4.19 1.49
C GLN A 148 13.06 -4.08 1.42
N GLN A 149 12.35 -5.17 1.09
CA GLN A 149 10.88 -5.20 1.11
C GLN A 149 10.33 -5.03 2.52
N MET A 150 10.91 -5.73 3.51
CA MET A 150 10.57 -5.54 4.92
C MET A 150 10.80 -4.09 5.36
N LEU A 151 11.92 -3.47 4.95
CA LEU A 151 12.23 -2.07 5.26
C LEU A 151 11.22 -1.10 4.62
N ALA A 152 10.82 -1.34 3.37
CA ALA A 152 9.82 -0.52 2.69
C ALA A 152 8.46 -0.57 3.42
N MET A 153 8.03 -1.77 3.85
CA MET A 153 6.82 -1.95 4.64
C MET A 153 6.95 -1.32 6.03
N ALA A 154 8.06 -1.55 6.74
CA ALA A 154 8.33 -0.94 8.04
C ALA A 154 8.27 0.58 7.97
N ARG A 155 8.90 1.18 6.95
CA ARG A 155 8.85 2.62 6.69
C ARG A 155 7.43 3.13 6.45
N ALA A 156 6.61 2.39 5.71
CA ALA A 156 5.21 2.75 5.50
C ALA A 156 4.41 2.71 6.81
N LEU A 157 4.65 1.72 7.67
CA LEU A 157 3.99 1.60 8.97
C LEU A 157 4.39 2.72 9.95
N MET A 158 5.59 3.30 9.81
CA MET A 158 6.02 4.47 10.58
C MET A 158 5.07 5.66 10.44
N SER A 159 4.39 5.82 9.29
CA SER A 159 3.41 6.89 9.06
C SER A 159 2.02 6.61 9.65
N GLN A 160 1.83 5.52 10.40
CA GLN A 160 0.57 5.13 11.03
C GLN A 160 -0.62 5.13 10.04
N PRO A 161 -0.56 4.34 8.96
CA PRO A 161 -1.54 4.39 7.90
C PRO A 161 -2.93 3.96 8.37
N LYS A 162 -3.98 4.64 7.88
CA LYS A 162 -5.37 4.17 7.95
C LYS A 162 -5.70 3.24 6.78
N LEU A 163 -5.08 3.53 5.64
CA LEU A 163 -5.15 2.73 4.41
C LEU A 163 -3.75 2.50 3.88
N LEU A 164 -3.32 1.24 3.92
CA LEU A 164 -2.03 0.78 3.41
C LEU A 164 -2.24 0.11 2.05
N ILE A 165 -1.61 0.63 1.03
CA ILE A 165 -1.63 0.07 -0.33
C ILE A 165 -0.30 -0.62 -0.59
N LEU A 166 -0.34 -1.89 -1.00
CA LEU A 166 0.82 -2.72 -1.28
C LEU A 166 0.79 -3.16 -2.75
N ASP A 167 1.79 -2.74 -3.52
CA ASP A 167 1.90 -3.06 -4.95
C ASP A 167 2.94 -4.17 -5.15
N GLU A 168 2.45 -5.39 -5.40
CA GLU A 168 3.22 -6.61 -5.63
C GLU A 168 4.33 -6.87 -4.57
N PRO A 169 4.00 -6.87 -3.25
CA PRO A 169 5.00 -6.94 -2.19
C PRO A 169 5.79 -8.26 -2.17
N SER A 170 5.28 -9.32 -2.79
CA SER A 170 5.96 -10.62 -2.85
C SER A 170 6.86 -10.80 -4.08
N MET A 171 6.83 -9.85 -5.02
CA MET A 171 7.53 -10.02 -6.29
C MET A 171 9.04 -10.18 -6.13
N GLY A 172 9.59 -11.23 -6.73
CA GLY A 172 11.03 -11.53 -6.70
C GLY A 172 11.55 -11.98 -5.33
N LEU A 173 10.68 -12.40 -4.42
CA LEU A 173 11.06 -12.99 -3.13
C LEU A 173 11.11 -14.51 -3.19
N SER A 174 11.92 -15.10 -2.31
CA SER A 174 11.87 -16.55 -2.06
C SER A 174 10.54 -16.92 -1.37
N PRO A 175 10.07 -18.18 -1.51
CA PRO A 175 8.83 -18.63 -0.86
C PRO A 175 8.80 -18.36 0.65
N VAL A 176 9.92 -18.56 1.34
CA VAL A 176 10.04 -18.31 2.78
C VAL A 176 9.83 -16.83 3.11
N LEU A 177 10.42 -15.91 2.33
CA LEU A 177 10.25 -14.47 2.55
C LEU A 177 8.86 -14.01 2.17
N THR A 178 8.25 -14.58 1.13
CA THR A 178 6.86 -14.34 0.76
C THR A 178 5.94 -14.66 1.94
N GLU A 179 6.11 -15.82 2.58
CA GLU A 179 5.33 -16.21 3.75
C GLU A 179 5.48 -15.22 4.91
N VAL A 180 6.71 -14.72 5.15
CA VAL A 180 6.95 -13.69 6.17
C VAL A 180 6.19 -12.40 5.85
N ILE A 181 6.24 -11.93 4.61
CA ILE A 181 5.52 -10.72 4.18
C ILE A 181 4.01 -10.89 4.36
N PHE A 182 3.44 -12.02 3.95
CA PHE A 182 2.00 -12.28 4.11
C PHE A 182 1.57 -12.41 5.57
N LYS A 183 2.40 -12.98 6.45
CA LYS A 183 2.16 -12.98 7.90
C LYS A 183 2.12 -11.56 8.48
N VAL A 184 2.97 -10.66 7.99
CA VAL A 184 2.95 -9.26 8.41
C VAL A 184 1.70 -8.55 7.88
N ILE A 185 1.30 -8.79 6.62
CA ILE A 185 0.06 -8.23 6.05
C ILE A 185 -1.15 -8.67 6.88
N ASP A 186 -1.26 -9.95 7.21
CA ASP A 186 -2.31 -10.49 8.07
C ASP A 186 -2.30 -9.85 9.47
N LYS A 187 -1.11 -9.72 10.08
CA LYS A 187 -0.94 -9.06 11.39
C LYS A 187 -1.48 -7.63 11.36
N VAL A 188 -1.02 -6.80 10.43
CA VAL A 188 -1.40 -5.38 10.40
C VAL A 188 -2.88 -5.19 10.05
N SER A 189 -3.46 -6.05 9.23
CA SER A 189 -4.90 -6.05 8.94
C SER A 189 -5.71 -6.40 10.20
N LYS A 190 -5.31 -7.42 10.96
CA LYS A 190 -5.94 -7.79 12.23
C LYS A 190 -5.81 -6.72 13.32
N GLU A 191 -4.80 -5.87 13.24
CA GLU A 191 -4.63 -4.70 14.11
C GLU A 191 -5.51 -3.51 13.69
N GLY A 192 -6.31 -3.66 12.63
CA GLY A 192 -7.31 -2.69 12.18
C GLY A 192 -6.85 -1.76 11.06
N ILE A 193 -5.65 -1.95 10.50
CA ILE A 193 -5.21 -1.20 9.32
C ILE A 193 -5.96 -1.73 8.10
N THR A 194 -6.61 -0.84 7.36
CA THR A 194 -7.23 -1.20 6.08
C THR A 194 -6.14 -1.45 5.04
N VAL A 195 -6.23 -2.54 4.29
CA VAL A 195 -5.19 -2.91 3.32
C VAL A 195 -5.78 -3.11 1.92
N VAL A 196 -5.14 -2.49 0.93
CA VAL A 196 -5.33 -2.83 -0.49
C VAL A 196 -4.07 -3.53 -0.98
N LEU A 197 -4.21 -4.81 -1.30
CA LEU A 197 -3.12 -5.66 -1.76
C LEU A 197 -3.25 -5.89 -3.26
N VAL A 198 -2.24 -5.50 -4.03
CA VAL A 198 -2.12 -5.89 -5.43
C VAL A 198 -1.10 -6.99 -5.55
N GLU A 199 -1.49 -8.09 -6.16
CA GLU A 199 -0.63 -9.25 -6.37
C GLU A 199 -0.89 -9.92 -7.71
N GLN A 200 0.15 -10.52 -8.26
CA GLN A 200 0.06 -11.37 -9.45
C GLN A 200 -0.32 -12.81 -9.06
N ASN A 201 0.14 -13.28 -7.91
CA ASN A 201 -0.20 -14.60 -7.39
C ASN A 201 -1.60 -14.57 -6.75
N ALA A 202 -2.62 -14.87 -7.57
CA ALA A 202 -4.01 -14.84 -7.15
C ALA A 202 -4.28 -15.75 -5.94
N ASN A 203 -3.65 -16.94 -5.85
CA ASN A 203 -3.87 -17.86 -4.76
C ASN A 203 -3.45 -17.28 -3.40
N LEU A 204 -2.27 -16.68 -3.34
CA LEU A 204 -1.78 -16.04 -2.12
C LEU A 204 -2.64 -14.82 -1.74
N ALA A 205 -2.99 -14.00 -2.73
CA ALA A 205 -3.80 -12.82 -2.53
C ALA A 205 -5.21 -13.16 -1.98
N LEU A 206 -5.87 -14.14 -2.59
CA LEU A 206 -7.23 -14.55 -2.19
C LEU A 206 -7.27 -15.28 -0.85
N GLN A 207 -6.18 -15.98 -0.46
CA GLN A 207 -6.10 -16.60 0.85
C GLN A 207 -5.97 -15.59 1.99
N ALA A 208 -5.37 -14.43 1.71
CA ALA A 208 -5.17 -13.38 2.70
C ALA A 208 -6.35 -12.40 2.78
N ALA A 209 -7.08 -12.19 1.68
CA ALA A 209 -8.06 -11.12 1.54
C ALA A 209 -9.45 -11.52 2.00
N ASP A 210 -10.18 -10.56 2.58
CA ASP A 210 -11.61 -10.68 2.87
C ASP A 210 -12.43 -10.63 1.59
N ARG A 211 -11.96 -9.87 0.59
CA ARG A 211 -12.63 -9.64 -0.68
C ARG A 211 -11.64 -9.32 -1.80
N GLY A 212 -11.97 -9.70 -3.04
CA GLY A 212 -11.12 -9.47 -4.19
C GLY A 212 -11.83 -8.80 -5.35
N TYR A 213 -11.07 -8.02 -6.09
CA TYR A 213 -11.44 -7.50 -7.40
C TYR A 213 -10.52 -8.10 -8.46
N VAL A 214 -11.07 -8.36 -9.63
CA VAL A 214 -10.31 -8.88 -10.76
C VAL A 214 -10.24 -7.83 -11.84
N MET A 215 -9.03 -7.55 -12.31
CA MET A 215 -8.79 -6.56 -13.36
C MET A 215 -8.19 -7.21 -14.60
N ASP A 216 -8.79 -6.98 -15.75
CA ASP A 216 -8.27 -7.39 -17.05
C ASP A 216 -8.34 -6.26 -18.06
N SER A 217 -7.22 -6.03 -18.75
CA SER A 217 -7.11 -5.08 -19.88
C SER A 217 -7.74 -3.71 -19.61
N GLY A 218 -7.58 -3.21 -18.35
CA GLY A 218 -8.06 -1.91 -17.91
C GLY A 218 -9.51 -1.88 -17.40
N ASN A 219 -10.20 -3.01 -17.36
CA ASN A 219 -11.56 -3.14 -16.85
C ASN A 219 -11.60 -3.97 -15.58
N MET A 220 -12.62 -3.73 -14.74
CA MET A 220 -12.98 -4.63 -13.63
C MET A 220 -13.94 -5.69 -14.20
N ILE A 221 -13.73 -6.98 -13.84
CA ILE A 221 -14.53 -8.12 -14.32
C ILE A 221 -15.11 -8.90 -13.14
#